data_ceb10e0363052869ec572a22c911f331
#
_entry.id   ceb10e0363052869ec572a22c911f331
#
_cell.length_a   1.000
_cell.length_b   1.000
_cell.length_c   1.000
_cell.angle_alpha   90.00
_cell.angle_beta   90.00
_cell.angle_gamma   90.00
#
_symmetry.space_group_name_H-M   'P 1'
#
loop_
_entity.id
_entity.type
_entity.pdbx_description
1 polymer ?
#
loop_
_entity_poly.entity_id
_entity_poly.type
_entity_poly.pdbx_seq_one_letter_code
_entity_poly.pdbx_strand_id
1 'polypeptide(L)'
;HYGKKVGSHECEEGKIFIEPQGWCVLAGLGKDKGYDIQTLDSVDKYLNSKHGLVLNNPAFTHYYIQYGEISTYPGGYKENAGIFCHNNAWIICAEAAVGRGDKAFEYYSKIAPAFREDISDLHRTEPYVYAQMIAGKDAKRHGEAKNSWLTGTAAWNFVAVSQYILGIKPEYNGLKIDPSIPHEWDG
;
A
#
# COMPACT_ATOMS: atom_id res chain seq x y z
N HIS A 1 -17.20 -1.91 -17.07
CA HIS A 1 -17.49 -3.10 -17.86
C HIS A 1 -18.90 -3.59 -17.54
N TYR A 2 -19.65 -4.03 -18.51
CA TYR A 2 -21.07 -4.43 -18.37
C TYR A 2 -22.00 -3.36 -17.76
N GLY A 3 -21.65 -2.08 -17.82
CA GLY A 3 -22.43 -0.98 -17.24
C GLY A 3 -22.53 -0.97 -15.72
N LYS A 4 -21.78 -1.84 -15.02
CA LYS A 4 -21.74 -1.86 -13.56
C LYS A 4 -20.55 -1.04 -13.04
N LYS A 5 -20.77 -0.29 -11.96
CA LYS A 5 -19.72 0.45 -11.26
C LYS A 5 -18.83 -0.50 -10.48
N VAL A 6 -17.53 -0.19 -10.44
CA VAL A 6 -16.51 -0.83 -9.60
C VAL A 6 -15.66 0.30 -9.01
N GLY A 7 -15.25 0.17 -7.75
CA GLY A 7 -14.47 1.22 -7.09
C GLY A 7 -15.30 2.49 -6.81
N SER A 8 -16.57 2.35 -6.51
CA SER A 8 -17.49 3.45 -6.23
C SER A 8 -18.14 3.27 -4.86
N HIS A 9 -18.41 4.39 -4.17
CA HIS A 9 -19.16 4.37 -2.92
C HIS A 9 -20.57 3.74 -3.03
N GLU A 10 -21.11 3.67 -4.24
CA GLU A 10 -22.41 3.04 -4.52
C GLU A 10 -22.32 1.50 -4.58
N CYS A 11 -21.13 0.91 -4.65
CA CYS A 11 -20.95 -0.54 -4.62
C CYS A 11 -21.20 -1.06 -3.19
N GLU A 12 -21.65 -2.30 -3.06
CA GLU A 12 -21.73 -2.98 -1.76
C GLU A 12 -20.33 -3.42 -1.30
N GLU A 13 -19.56 -4.01 -2.21
CA GLU A 13 -18.19 -4.50 -2.02
C GLU A 13 -17.25 -3.85 -3.02
N GLY A 14 -15.93 -3.87 -2.78
CA GLY A 14 -14.95 -3.26 -3.67
C GLY A 14 -15.21 -1.78 -3.93
N LYS A 15 -15.46 -1.00 -2.89
CA LYS A 15 -15.76 0.44 -3.01
C LYS A 15 -14.54 1.28 -3.35
N ILE A 16 -13.36 0.84 -2.91
CA ILE A 16 -12.10 1.51 -3.13
C ILE A 16 -11.00 0.47 -3.38
N PHE A 17 -10.08 0.77 -4.28
CA PHE A 17 -8.90 -0.03 -4.63
C PHE A 17 -7.65 0.81 -4.51
N ILE A 18 -6.55 0.23 -4.01
CA ILE A 18 -5.31 0.93 -3.69
C ILE A 18 -4.56 1.43 -4.94
N GLU A 19 -4.54 0.63 -6.02
CA GLU A 19 -3.71 0.87 -7.20
C GLU A 19 -3.95 2.24 -7.84
N PRO A 20 -5.20 2.62 -8.18
CA PRO A 20 -5.43 3.91 -8.81
C PRO A 20 -5.13 5.07 -7.86
N GLN A 21 -5.24 4.88 -6.54
CA GLN A 21 -4.98 5.95 -5.59
C GLN A 21 -3.51 6.38 -5.63
N GLY A 22 -2.57 5.44 -5.49
CA GLY A 22 -1.14 5.74 -5.52
C GLY A 22 -0.69 6.31 -6.86
N TRP A 23 -1.07 5.66 -7.95
CA TRP A 23 -0.62 6.07 -9.29
C TRP A 23 -1.19 7.39 -9.75
N CYS A 24 -2.45 7.71 -9.44
CA CYS A 24 -3.03 9.02 -9.76
C CYS A 24 -2.32 10.15 -9.03
N VAL A 25 -1.97 9.96 -7.75
CA VAL A 25 -1.21 10.95 -6.99
C VAL A 25 0.20 11.13 -7.57
N LEU A 26 0.93 10.04 -7.80
CA LEU A 26 2.28 10.09 -8.39
C LEU A 26 2.30 10.73 -9.79
N ALA A 27 1.22 10.56 -10.55
CA ALA A 27 1.04 11.21 -11.85
C ALA A 27 0.60 12.69 -11.75
N GLY A 28 0.36 13.20 -10.55
CA GLY A 28 -0.08 14.59 -10.32
C GLY A 28 -1.51 14.89 -10.77
N LEU A 29 -2.35 13.86 -10.94
CA LEU A 29 -3.72 14.03 -11.41
C LEU A 29 -4.59 14.72 -10.36
N GLY A 30 -5.19 15.86 -10.77
CA GLY A 30 -6.10 16.63 -9.92
C GLY A 30 -5.44 17.32 -8.72
N LYS A 31 -4.13 17.48 -8.73
CA LYS A 31 -3.37 18.20 -7.70
C LYS A 31 -3.86 19.63 -7.51
N ASP A 32 -4.17 20.32 -8.61
CA ASP A 32 -4.73 21.68 -8.63
C ASP A 32 -6.07 21.80 -7.92
N LYS A 33 -6.78 20.68 -7.72
CA LYS A 33 -8.08 20.58 -7.02
C LYS A 33 -7.97 19.95 -5.64
N GLY A 34 -6.78 19.60 -5.18
CA GLY A 34 -6.55 18.91 -3.90
C GLY A 34 -7.01 17.44 -3.89
N TYR A 35 -7.22 16.83 -5.06
CA TYR A 35 -7.65 15.43 -5.14
C TYR A 35 -6.55 14.45 -4.72
N ASP A 36 -5.28 14.83 -4.82
CA ASP A 36 -4.15 14.06 -4.30
C ASP A 36 -4.28 13.83 -2.79
N ILE A 37 -4.48 14.90 -2.03
CA ILE A 37 -4.67 14.82 -0.57
C ILE A 37 -5.96 14.06 -0.22
N GLN A 38 -7.08 14.37 -0.88
CA GLN A 38 -8.34 13.68 -0.65
C GLN A 38 -8.25 12.17 -0.93
N THR A 39 -7.48 11.80 -1.96
CA THR A 39 -7.21 10.41 -2.32
C THR A 39 -6.46 9.70 -1.21
N LEU A 40 -5.37 10.29 -0.72
CA LEU A 40 -4.56 9.70 0.35
C LEU A 40 -5.31 9.63 1.69
N ASP A 41 -6.12 10.62 2.01
CA ASP A 41 -7.02 10.56 3.17
C ASP A 41 -8.05 9.43 3.05
N SER A 42 -8.52 9.16 1.85
CA SER A 42 -9.40 8.02 1.58
C SER A 42 -8.68 6.69 1.74
N VAL A 43 -7.42 6.58 1.33
CA VAL A 43 -6.57 5.41 1.58
C VAL A 43 -6.40 5.19 3.08
N ASP A 44 -6.04 6.21 3.84
CA ASP A 44 -5.89 6.10 5.29
C ASP A 44 -7.19 5.65 5.95
N LYS A 45 -8.30 6.28 5.60
CA LYS A 45 -9.61 6.01 6.20
C LYS A 45 -10.14 4.60 5.89
N TYR A 46 -9.98 4.11 4.67
CA TYR A 46 -10.68 2.92 4.21
C TYR A 46 -9.79 1.70 4.01
N LEU A 47 -8.52 1.88 3.69
CA LEU A 47 -7.59 0.78 3.38
C LEU A 47 -6.58 0.52 4.48
N ASN A 48 -6.33 1.48 5.37
CA ASN A 48 -5.35 1.33 6.44
C ASN A 48 -5.77 0.26 7.46
N SER A 49 -4.82 -0.56 7.86
CA SER A 49 -4.99 -1.59 8.88
C SER A 49 -3.74 -1.69 9.78
N LYS A 50 -3.80 -2.52 10.79
CA LYS A 50 -2.68 -2.72 11.74
C LYS A 50 -1.38 -3.16 11.03
N HIS A 51 -1.47 -3.94 9.95
CA HIS A 51 -0.32 -4.61 9.32
C HIS A 51 -0.02 -4.11 7.90
N GLY A 52 -0.65 -3.02 7.47
CA GLY A 52 -0.48 -2.40 6.17
C GLY A 52 -1.81 -2.02 5.52
N LEU A 53 -1.73 -1.56 4.26
CA LEU A 53 -2.88 -1.13 3.48
C LEU A 53 -3.43 -2.30 2.68
N VAL A 54 -4.72 -2.59 2.82
CA VAL A 54 -5.39 -3.64 2.04
C VAL A 54 -5.64 -3.20 0.61
N LEU A 55 -5.69 -4.15 -0.33
CA LEU A 55 -5.87 -3.86 -1.76
C LEU A 55 -7.20 -3.17 -2.07
N ASN A 56 -8.27 -3.62 -1.43
CA ASN A 56 -9.62 -3.09 -1.62
C ASN A 56 -10.44 -3.21 -0.35
N ASN A 57 -11.51 -2.45 -0.27
CA ASN A 57 -12.44 -2.50 0.86
C ASN A 57 -13.86 -2.09 0.42
N PRO A 58 -14.93 -2.76 0.91
CA PRO A 58 -14.92 -4.07 1.58
C PRO A 58 -14.41 -5.21 0.68
N ALA A 59 -13.97 -6.31 1.31
CA ALA A 59 -13.62 -7.54 0.60
C ALA A 59 -14.86 -8.13 -0.10
N PHE A 60 -14.63 -8.88 -1.19
CA PHE A 60 -15.69 -9.64 -1.84
C PHE A 60 -16.03 -10.88 -1.02
N THR A 61 -17.31 -11.10 -0.76
CA THR A 61 -17.82 -12.25 0.00
C THR A 61 -18.33 -13.38 -0.90
N HIS A 62 -18.51 -13.09 -2.20
CA HIS A 62 -19.02 -14.05 -3.20
C HIS A 62 -18.11 -14.02 -4.43
N TYR A 63 -18.15 -15.11 -5.20
CA TYR A 63 -17.53 -15.14 -6.51
C TYR A 63 -18.41 -14.41 -7.54
N TYR A 64 -17.82 -13.40 -8.14
CA TYR A 64 -18.43 -12.62 -9.21
C TYR A 64 -17.72 -12.92 -10.53
N ILE A 65 -18.34 -13.70 -11.39
CA ILE A 65 -17.77 -14.12 -12.68
C ILE A 65 -17.29 -12.92 -13.52
N GLN A 66 -17.98 -11.78 -13.41
CA GLN A 66 -17.64 -10.56 -14.13
C GLN A 66 -16.39 -9.84 -13.60
N TYR A 67 -15.95 -10.13 -12.38
CA TYR A 67 -14.74 -9.56 -11.76
C TYR A 67 -13.54 -10.51 -11.80
N GLY A 68 -13.78 -11.78 -12.18
CA GLY A 68 -12.72 -12.77 -12.31
C GLY A 68 -12.01 -13.06 -10.99
N GLU A 69 -10.70 -13.21 -11.06
CA GLU A 69 -9.88 -13.71 -9.95
C GLU A 69 -9.97 -12.89 -8.66
N ILE A 70 -10.18 -11.59 -8.72
CA ILE A 70 -10.22 -10.75 -7.51
C ILE A 70 -11.28 -11.20 -6.50
N SER A 71 -12.32 -11.88 -6.95
CA SER A 71 -13.40 -12.38 -6.10
C SER A 71 -13.33 -13.90 -5.83
N THR A 72 -12.27 -14.59 -6.30
CA THR A 72 -12.12 -16.03 -6.07
C THR A 72 -11.46 -16.36 -4.73
N TYR A 73 -10.61 -15.46 -4.24
CA TYR A 73 -9.91 -15.67 -2.99
C TYR A 73 -10.78 -15.35 -1.78
N PRO A 74 -10.57 -16.03 -0.64
CA PRO A 74 -11.20 -15.62 0.60
C PRO A 74 -10.83 -14.18 0.97
N GLY A 75 -11.74 -13.47 1.63
CA GLY A 75 -11.49 -12.11 2.10
C GLY A 75 -10.21 -12.00 2.93
N GLY A 76 -9.42 -10.98 2.66
CA GLY A 76 -8.12 -10.75 3.28
C GLY A 76 -6.95 -11.51 2.65
N TYR A 77 -7.16 -12.24 1.56
CA TYR A 77 -6.09 -12.97 0.86
C TYR A 77 -5.98 -12.55 -0.60
N LYS A 78 -4.71 -12.49 -1.08
CA LYS A 78 -4.39 -12.17 -2.46
C LYS A 78 -5.11 -10.90 -2.91
N GLU A 79 -5.69 -10.91 -4.10
CA GLU A 79 -6.38 -9.76 -4.71
C GLU A 79 -7.67 -9.38 -4.00
N ASN A 80 -8.19 -10.22 -3.10
CA ASN A 80 -9.40 -9.93 -2.34
C ASN A 80 -9.09 -9.36 -0.95
N ALA A 81 -8.76 -8.09 -0.90
CA ALA A 81 -8.43 -7.35 0.33
C ALA A 81 -7.21 -7.88 1.12
N GLY A 82 -6.29 -8.59 0.46
CA GLY A 82 -4.95 -8.85 1.00
C GLY A 82 -4.13 -7.56 1.07
N ILE A 83 -3.05 -7.56 1.83
CA ILE A 83 -2.06 -6.47 1.87
C ILE A 83 -0.94 -6.84 0.92
N PHE A 84 -0.95 -6.36 -0.31
CA PHE A 84 0.19 -6.53 -1.21
C PHE A 84 1.26 -5.49 -0.90
N CYS A 85 2.43 -5.98 -0.51
CA CYS A 85 3.47 -5.12 0.03
C CYS A 85 4.08 -4.18 -1.02
N HIS A 86 4.13 -4.56 -2.30
CA HIS A 86 4.61 -3.64 -3.35
C HIS A 86 3.60 -2.53 -3.67
N ASN A 87 2.29 -2.79 -3.59
CA ASN A 87 1.27 -1.75 -3.76
C ASN A 87 1.30 -0.75 -2.60
N ASN A 88 1.62 -1.22 -1.40
CA ASN A 88 1.85 -0.35 -0.24
C ASN A 88 3.00 0.63 -0.51
N ALA A 89 4.09 0.17 -1.15
CA ALA A 89 5.21 1.03 -1.50
C ALA A 89 4.80 2.18 -2.46
N TRP A 90 3.84 1.99 -3.34
CA TRP A 90 3.33 3.06 -4.21
C TRP A 90 2.61 4.15 -3.40
N ILE A 91 1.86 3.78 -2.37
CA ILE A 91 1.24 4.76 -1.47
C ILE A 91 2.30 5.45 -0.60
N ILE A 92 3.32 4.73 -0.13
CA ILE A 92 4.45 5.33 0.60
C ILE A 92 5.13 6.41 -0.26
N CYS A 93 5.40 6.10 -1.54
CA CYS A 93 5.92 7.10 -2.48
C CYS A 93 4.98 8.28 -2.66
N ALA A 94 3.67 8.04 -2.77
CA ALA A 94 2.67 9.07 -2.96
C ALA A 94 2.54 10.00 -1.74
N GLU A 95 2.52 9.46 -0.53
CA GLU A 95 2.50 10.24 0.72
C GLU A 95 3.76 11.13 0.83
N ALA A 96 4.94 10.56 0.58
CA ALA A 96 6.18 11.32 0.60
C ALA A 96 6.21 12.41 -0.50
N ALA A 97 5.67 12.13 -1.70
CA ALA A 97 5.63 13.08 -2.80
C ALA A 97 4.75 14.32 -2.52
N VAL A 98 3.79 14.20 -1.61
CA VAL A 98 2.96 15.33 -1.15
C VAL A 98 3.44 15.93 0.18
N GLY A 99 4.61 15.51 0.67
CA GLY A 99 5.23 16.03 1.90
C GLY A 99 4.69 15.44 3.20
N ARG A 100 4.00 14.29 3.15
CA ARG A 100 3.43 13.60 4.33
C ARG A 100 4.38 12.51 4.85
N GLY A 101 5.59 12.91 5.28
CA GLY A 101 6.66 12.00 5.70
C GLY A 101 6.27 11.07 6.84
N ASP A 102 5.54 11.56 7.83
CA ASP A 102 5.04 10.73 8.94
C ASP A 102 4.18 9.57 8.46
N LYS A 103 3.25 9.83 7.52
CA LYS A 103 2.38 8.80 6.94
C LYS A 103 3.15 7.83 6.05
N ALA A 104 4.08 8.34 5.25
CA ALA A 104 4.95 7.51 4.44
C ALA A 104 5.74 6.52 5.32
N PHE A 105 6.32 6.99 6.41
CA PHE A 105 7.07 6.16 7.34
C PHE A 105 6.17 5.21 8.15
N GLU A 106 4.99 5.67 8.59
CA GLU A 106 3.99 4.81 9.23
C GLU A 106 3.67 3.60 8.36
N TYR A 107 3.37 3.80 7.08
CA TYR A 107 3.03 2.70 6.17
C TYR A 107 4.23 1.82 5.85
N TYR A 108 5.41 2.40 5.68
CA TYR A 108 6.65 1.66 5.51
C TYR A 108 6.91 0.71 6.68
N SER A 109 6.84 1.21 7.91
CA SER A 109 7.10 0.43 9.11
C SER A 109 6.13 -0.73 9.33
N LYS A 110 4.91 -0.66 8.76
CA LYS A 110 3.93 -1.74 8.82
C LYS A 110 4.28 -2.96 7.96
N ILE A 111 5.09 -2.78 6.91
CA ILE A 111 5.42 -3.86 5.97
C ILE A 111 6.91 -4.21 5.94
N ALA A 112 7.77 -3.36 6.48
CA ALA A 112 9.22 -3.57 6.47
C ALA A 112 9.62 -4.66 7.48
N PRO A 113 10.41 -5.67 7.06
CA PRO A 113 10.78 -6.81 7.90
C PRO A 113 11.45 -6.42 9.21
N ALA A 114 12.27 -5.36 9.18
CA ALA A 114 12.99 -4.85 10.38
C ALA A 114 12.07 -4.43 11.53
N PHE A 115 10.79 -4.15 11.24
CA PHE A 115 9.77 -3.76 12.22
C PHE A 115 8.80 -4.89 12.56
N ARG A 116 9.14 -6.16 12.25
CA ARG A 116 8.24 -7.32 12.44
C ARG A 116 8.78 -8.34 13.44
N GLU A 117 9.86 -8.05 14.14
CA GLU A 117 10.48 -8.98 15.07
C GLU A 117 9.56 -9.31 16.25
N ASP A 118 8.89 -8.32 16.80
CA ASP A 118 7.93 -8.46 17.91
C ASP A 118 6.72 -9.35 17.59
N ILE A 119 6.42 -9.52 16.30
CA ILE A 119 5.32 -10.36 15.79
C ILE A 119 5.81 -11.48 14.86
N SER A 120 7.07 -11.90 14.99
CA SER A 120 7.67 -12.92 14.10
C SER A 120 6.90 -14.23 14.06
N ASP A 121 6.33 -14.66 15.18
CA ASP A 121 5.48 -15.87 15.28
C ASP A 121 4.19 -15.78 14.46
N LEU A 122 3.69 -14.56 14.24
CA LEU A 122 2.54 -14.29 13.38
C LEU A 122 2.98 -14.07 11.94
N HIS A 123 4.00 -13.25 11.73
CA HIS A 123 4.45 -12.81 10.41
C HIS A 123 5.06 -13.97 9.60
N ARG A 124 5.93 -14.77 10.18
CA ARG A 124 6.42 -16.05 9.64
C ARG A 124 7.20 -15.97 8.32
N THR A 125 7.88 -14.89 8.07
CA THR A 125 8.90 -14.83 7.01
C THR A 125 10.29 -14.96 7.62
N GLU A 126 11.27 -15.20 6.76
CA GLU A 126 12.67 -15.14 7.13
C GLU A 126 13.03 -13.72 7.58
N PRO A 127 13.94 -13.55 8.56
CA PRO A 127 14.40 -12.24 8.99
C PRO A 127 14.88 -11.39 7.80
N TYR A 128 14.48 -10.12 7.78
CA TYR A 128 14.84 -9.14 6.76
C TYR A 128 14.34 -9.43 5.33
N VAL A 129 13.42 -10.38 5.16
CA VAL A 129 12.83 -10.71 3.86
C VAL A 129 11.45 -10.08 3.71
N TYR A 130 11.25 -9.36 2.62
CA TYR A 130 9.93 -8.84 2.26
C TYR A 130 9.01 -9.94 1.76
N ALA A 131 7.78 -9.93 2.22
CA ALA A 131 6.73 -10.78 1.68
C ALA A 131 6.07 -10.15 0.43
N GLN A 132 5.47 -10.98 -0.42
CA GLN A 132 4.59 -10.51 -1.48
C GLN A 132 3.33 -9.88 -0.88
N MET A 133 2.70 -10.62 0.06
CA MET A 133 1.50 -10.18 0.73
C MET A 133 1.50 -10.53 2.22
N ILE A 134 0.72 -9.77 2.96
CA ILE A 134 0.36 -10.04 4.34
C ILE A 134 -1.17 -10.24 4.37
N ALA A 135 -1.65 -11.20 5.15
CA ALA A 135 -3.08 -11.45 5.31
C ALA A 135 -3.79 -10.21 5.85
N GLY A 136 -4.79 -9.72 5.13
CA GLY A 136 -5.55 -8.52 5.43
C GLY A 136 -6.50 -8.66 6.61
N LYS A 137 -7.19 -7.56 6.94
CA LYS A 137 -8.08 -7.48 8.12
C LYS A 137 -9.25 -8.48 8.12
N ASP A 138 -9.67 -8.91 6.93
CA ASP A 138 -10.78 -9.87 6.76
C ASP A 138 -10.30 -11.33 6.82
N ALA A 139 -8.99 -11.55 6.88
CA ALA A 139 -8.40 -12.88 6.97
C ALA A 139 -8.44 -13.42 8.40
N LYS A 140 -8.63 -14.73 8.55
CA LYS A 140 -8.60 -15.42 9.86
C LYS A 140 -7.29 -15.19 10.63
N ARG A 141 -6.16 -15.05 9.91
CA ARG A 141 -4.82 -14.80 10.49
C ARG A 141 -4.28 -13.47 10.00
N HIS A 142 -4.97 -12.38 10.30
CA HIS A 142 -4.53 -11.03 9.97
C HIS A 142 -3.09 -10.77 10.45
N GLY A 143 -2.21 -10.40 9.53
CA GLY A 143 -0.78 -10.16 9.81
C GLY A 143 0.15 -11.29 9.40
N GLU A 144 -0.36 -12.50 9.04
CA GLU A 144 0.48 -13.57 8.55
C GLU A 144 0.96 -13.29 7.12
N ALA A 145 2.27 -13.26 6.92
CA ALA A 145 2.85 -13.03 5.61
C ALA A 145 2.87 -14.29 4.74
N LYS A 146 2.87 -14.09 3.43
CA LYS A 146 2.85 -15.15 2.42
C LYS A 146 3.82 -14.82 1.28
N ASN A 147 4.36 -15.87 0.67
CA ASN A 147 5.21 -15.79 -0.51
C ASN A 147 6.40 -14.83 -0.33
N SER A 148 7.24 -15.12 0.65
CA SER A 148 8.53 -14.45 0.81
C SER A 148 9.40 -14.67 -0.45
N TRP A 149 10.29 -13.73 -0.77
CA TRP A 149 11.19 -13.72 -1.93
C TRP A 149 10.52 -13.46 -3.29
N LEU A 150 9.34 -13.99 -3.54
CA LEU A 150 8.64 -13.97 -4.84
C LEU A 150 7.87 -12.66 -5.04
N THR A 151 8.57 -11.52 -5.00
CA THR A 151 7.90 -10.20 -5.02
C THR A 151 8.83 -9.09 -5.50
N GLY A 152 8.24 -8.06 -6.08
CA GLY A 152 8.89 -6.77 -6.35
C GLY A 152 8.96 -5.85 -5.13
N THR A 153 8.51 -6.27 -3.96
CA THR A 153 8.39 -5.43 -2.76
C THR A 153 9.72 -4.83 -2.32
N ALA A 154 10.81 -5.62 -2.32
CA ALA A 154 12.13 -5.14 -1.91
C ALA A 154 12.61 -3.99 -2.81
N ALA A 155 12.50 -4.14 -4.13
CA ALA A 155 12.89 -3.13 -5.09
C ALA A 155 12.06 -1.83 -4.93
N TRP A 156 10.73 -1.97 -4.79
CA TRP A 156 9.85 -0.83 -4.59
C TRP A 156 10.08 -0.12 -3.26
N ASN A 157 10.34 -0.86 -2.17
CA ASN A 157 10.66 -0.24 -0.89
C ASN A 157 12.05 0.41 -0.89
N PHE A 158 13.02 -0.15 -1.62
CA PHE A 158 14.30 0.54 -1.84
C PHE A 158 14.08 1.91 -2.50
N VAL A 159 13.26 1.98 -3.55
CA VAL A 159 12.90 3.24 -4.21
C VAL A 159 12.14 4.17 -3.26
N ALA A 160 11.15 3.65 -2.55
CA ALA A 160 10.33 4.44 -1.62
C ALA A 160 11.17 5.07 -0.51
N VAL A 161 12.08 4.31 0.09
CA VAL A 161 12.96 4.82 1.15
C VAL A 161 14.01 5.78 0.59
N SER A 162 14.80 5.36 -0.41
CA SER A 162 15.92 6.15 -0.89
C SER A 162 15.48 7.40 -1.65
N GLN A 163 14.50 7.28 -2.54
CA GLN A 163 14.15 8.36 -3.46
C GLN A 163 12.97 9.22 -2.97
N TYR A 164 12.13 8.71 -2.08
CA TYR A 164 10.95 9.44 -1.62
C TYR A 164 11.07 9.86 -0.16
N ILE A 165 11.30 8.95 0.79
CA ILE A 165 11.43 9.32 2.21
C ILE A 165 12.73 10.09 2.43
N LEU A 166 13.89 9.52 2.07
CA LEU A 166 15.19 10.21 2.16
C LEU A 166 15.39 11.26 1.05
N GLY A 167 14.60 11.18 0.00
CA GLY A 167 14.55 12.17 -1.07
C GLY A 167 15.81 12.27 -1.93
N ILE A 168 16.61 11.20 -2.03
CA ILE A 168 17.88 11.18 -2.79
C ILE A 168 17.58 10.62 -4.18
N LYS A 169 17.36 11.51 -5.16
CA LYS A 169 16.97 11.16 -6.53
C LYS A 169 18.07 11.47 -7.54
N PRO A 170 18.53 10.49 -8.33
CA PRO A 170 19.38 10.78 -9.47
C PRO A 170 18.55 11.48 -10.56
N GLU A 171 19.09 12.54 -11.12
CA GLU A 171 18.53 13.30 -12.24
C GLU A 171 19.56 13.46 -13.37
N TYR A 172 19.12 13.83 -14.57
CA TYR A 172 20.03 14.03 -15.70
C TYR A 172 21.13 15.05 -15.43
N ASN A 173 20.84 16.06 -14.61
CA ASN A 173 21.74 17.17 -14.31
C ASN A 173 22.51 17.01 -12.98
N GLY A 174 22.31 15.89 -12.27
CA GLY A 174 22.97 15.67 -10.99
C GLY A 174 22.13 14.89 -9.98
N LEU A 175 22.19 15.29 -8.74
CA LEU A 175 21.51 14.64 -7.61
C LEU A 175 20.52 15.65 -6.99
N LYS A 176 19.24 15.31 -6.98
CA LYS A 176 18.23 16.05 -6.21
C LYS A 176 18.16 15.48 -4.78
N ILE A 177 18.21 16.37 -3.79
CA ILE A 177 17.99 16.03 -2.38
C ILE A 177 16.75 16.79 -1.92
N ASP A 178 15.69 16.05 -1.59
CA ASP A 178 14.37 16.60 -1.24
C ASP A 178 13.66 15.61 -0.29
N PRO A 179 14.09 15.57 1.00
CA PRO A 179 13.60 14.60 1.97
C PRO A 179 12.15 14.89 2.40
N SER A 180 11.40 13.80 2.64
CA SER A 180 10.09 13.81 3.27
C SER A 180 10.13 12.82 4.45
N ILE A 181 10.95 13.17 5.44
CA ILE A 181 11.21 12.36 6.64
C ILE A 181 10.13 12.59 7.70
N PRO A 182 9.94 11.65 8.66
CA PRO A 182 9.09 11.87 9.82
C PRO A 182 9.56 13.05 10.67
N HIS A 183 8.64 13.79 11.27
CA HIS A 183 8.97 14.91 12.15
C HIS A 183 9.85 14.51 13.35
N GLU A 184 9.71 13.29 13.85
CA GLU A 184 10.52 12.76 14.95
C GLU A 184 12.02 12.61 14.60
N TRP A 185 12.39 12.69 13.32
CA TRP A 185 13.78 12.66 12.86
C TRP A 185 14.40 14.05 12.69
N ASP A 186 13.62 15.10 12.87
CA ASP A 186 14.11 16.48 12.91
C ASP A 186 14.94 16.67 14.19
N GLY A 187 16.28 16.63 14.05
CA GLY A 187 17.26 16.78 15.13
C GLY A 187 17.55 18.22 15.51
#